data_b469c1a616bc73ab76f4343e646c39d0
#
_entry.id   b469c1a616bc73ab76f4343e646c39d0
#
_cell.length_a   1.000
_cell.length_b   1.000
_cell.length_c   1.000
_cell.angle_alpha   90.00
_cell.angle_beta   90.00
_cell.angle_gamma   90.00
#
_symmetry.space_group_name_H-M   'P 1'
#
loop_
_entity.id
_entity.type
_entity.pdbx_description
1 polymer ?
#
loop_
_entity_poly.entity_id
_entity_poly.type
_entity_poly.pdbx_seq_one_letter_code
_entity_poly.pdbx_strand_id
1 'polypeptide(L)'
;MHLKTESMDRLFETILNLKDKEECRAYLADLCTIKELQDMAQRLDTAVLLSQGYSYKKIMEQVEVSTATIGRVSKCLNYGTGGYQSVIGKLEAGEETP
;
A
#
# COMPACT_ATOMS: atom_id res chain seq x y z
N MET A 1 -5.76 20.81 -1.96
CA MET A 1 -4.83 20.87 -0.85
C MET A 1 -3.40 21.06 -1.32
N HIS A 2 -2.67 21.85 -0.59
CA HIS A 2 -1.33 22.23 -0.99
C HIS A 2 -0.32 21.56 -0.07
N LEU A 3 0.54 20.72 -0.62
CA LEU A 3 1.57 20.03 0.14
C LEU A 3 2.93 20.59 -0.19
N LYS A 4 3.72 20.85 0.83
CA LYS A 4 5.07 21.35 0.64
C LYS A 4 5.98 20.23 0.17
N THR A 5 6.72 20.48 -0.89
CA THR A 5 7.64 19.49 -1.44
C THR A 5 8.66 19.04 -0.40
N GLU A 6 9.18 19.96 0.38
CA GLU A 6 10.17 19.64 1.41
C GLU A 6 9.61 18.69 2.46
N SER A 7 8.35 18.89 2.86
CA SER A 7 7.72 18.02 3.84
C SER A 7 7.53 16.61 3.28
N MET A 8 7.11 16.52 2.02
CA MET A 8 6.92 15.24 1.38
C MET A 8 8.25 14.51 1.22
N ASP A 9 9.28 15.24 0.79
CA ASP A 9 10.60 14.64 0.64
C ASP A 9 11.13 14.12 1.97
N ARG A 10 10.90 14.87 3.04
CA ARG A 10 11.34 14.44 4.37
C ARG A 10 10.64 13.16 4.78
N LEU A 11 9.35 13.07 4.51
CA LEU A 11 8.60 11.86 4.82
C LEU A 11 9.17 10.66 4.08
N PHE A 12 9.39 10.81 2.77
CA PHE A 12 9.95 9.72 1.98
C PHE A 12 11.34 9.32 2.47
N GLU A 13 12.14 10.31 2.86
CA GLU A 13 13.47 10.05 3.38
C GLU A 13 13.42 9.18 4.64
N THR A 14 12.50 9.52 5.56
CA THR A 14 12.40 8.73 6.79
C THR A 14 11.94 7.31 6.51
N ILE A 15 11.03 7.13 5.56
CA ILE A 15 10.56 5.80 5.21
C ILE A 15 11.70 4.98 4.59
N LEU A 16 12.49 5.61 3.72
CA LEU A 16 13.60 4.91 3.08
C LEU A 16 14.69 4.51 4.06
N ASN A 17 14.78 5.16 5.20
CA ASN A 17 15.81 4.88 6.18
C ASN A 17 15.40 3.88 7.25
N LEU A 18 14.19 3.35 7.18
CA LEU A 18 13.74 2.32 8.11
C LEU A 18 14.54 1.04 7.85
N LYS A 19 15.06 0.45 8.91
CA LYS A 19 16.00 -0.66 8.75
C LYS A 19 15.33 -2.03 8.79
N ASP A 20 14.18 -2.14 9.48
CA ASP A 20 13.51 -3.44 9.58
C ASP A 20 12.02 -3.24 9.84
N LYS A 21 11.30 -4.35 9.86
CA LYS A 21 9.85 -4.32 10.03
C LYS A 21 9.47 -3.78 11.40
N GLU A 22 10.27 -4.07 12.40
CA GLU A 22 9.97 -3.61 13.74
C GLU A 22 10.04 -2.10 13.83
N GLU A 23 11.06 -1.49 13.27
CA GLU A 23 11.18 -0.04 13.26
C GLU A 23 10.06 0.57 12.41
N CYS A 24 9.72 -0.07 11.32
CA CYS A 24 8.62 0.38 10.47
C CYS A 24 7.31 0.41 11.24
N ARG A 25 7.03 -0.67 11.97
CA ARG A 25 5.81 -0.76 12.75
C ARG A 25 5.72 0.34 13.79
N ALA A 26 6.82 0.56 14.51
CA ALA A 26 6.86 1.59 15.55
C ALA A 26 6.67 2.98 14.97
N TYR A 27 7.35 3.27 13.86
CA TYR A 27 7.28 4.59 13.23
C TYR A 27 5.88 4.87 12.71
N LEU A 28 5.31 3.92 11.97
CA LEU A 28 3.99 4.14 11.39
C LEU A 28 2.90 4.17 12.45
N ALA A 29 3.09 3.47 13.56
CA ALA A 29 2.14 3.54 14.67
C ALA A 29 2.08 4.95 15.27
N ASP A 30 3.21 5.66 15.26
CA ASP A 30 3.26 7.03 15.75
C ASP A 30 2.76 8.02 14.70
N LEU A 31 3.12 7.78 13.45
CA LEU A 31 2.84 8.72 12.37
C LEU A 31 1.40 8.68 11.89
N CYS A 32 0.78 7.52 11.91
CA CYS A 32 -0.55 7.29 11.36
C CYS A 32 -1.53 6.87 12.45
N THR A 33 -2.81 7.13 12.21
CA THR A 33 -3.85 6.56 13.07
C THR A 33 -4.01 5.08 12.71
N ILE A 34 -4.63 4.32 13.63
CA ILE A 34 -4.92 2.91 13.37
C ILE A 34 -5.78 2.76 12.13
N LYS A 35 -6.79 3.65 11.99
CA LYS A 35 -7.67 3.62 10.83
C LYS A 35 -6.90 3.84 9.54
N GLU A 36 -5.98 4.79 9.54
CA GLU A 36 -5.15 5.05 8.35
C GLU A 36 -4.32 3.84 7.98
N LEU A 37 -3.73 3.18 8.98
CA LEU A 37 -2.93 1.98 8.71
C LEU A 37 -3.79 0.85 8.16
N GLN A 38 -4.97 0.66 8.75
CA GLN A 38 -5.90 -0.36 8.27
C GLN A 38 -6.31 -0.11 6.82
N ASP A 39 -6.62 1.16 6.52
CA ASP A 39 -7.02 1.52 5.15
C ASP A 39 -5.89 1.26 4.17
N MET A 40 -4.67 1.60 4.54
CA MET A 40 -3.52 1.37 3.66
C MET A 40 -3.28 -0.12 3.44
N ALA A 41 -3.37 -0.90 4.51
CA ALA A 41 -3.18 -2.35 4.41
C ALA A 41 -4.24 -2.98 3.52
N GLN A 42 -5.49 -2.54 3.66
CA GLN A 42 -6.59 -3.06 2.84
C GLN A 42 -6.40 -2.70 1.36
N ARG A 43 -5.93 -1.49 1.10
CA ARG A 43 -5.68 -1.10 -0.29
C ARG A 43 -4.55 -1.92 -0.90
N LEU A 44 -3.52 -2.19 -0.13
CA LEU A 44 -2.41 -3.01 -0.62
C LEU A 44 -2.89 -4.45 -0.89
N ASP A 45 -3.61 -5.04 0.05
CA ASP A 45 -4.15 -6.39 -0.14
C ASP A 45 -5.02 -6.45 -1.38
N THR A 46 -5.85 -5.43 -1.59
CA THR A 46 -6.71 -5.34 -2.75
C THR A 46 -5.88 -5.30 -4.04
N ALA A 47 -4.81 -4.49 -4.04
CA ALA A 47 -3.96 -4.39 -5.22
C ALA A 47 -3.28 -5.72 -5.54
N VAL A 48 -2.81 -6.41 -4.50
CA VAL A 48 -2.16 -7.72 -4.69
C VAL A 48 -3.15 -8.70 -5.32
N LEU A 49 -4.37 -8.78 -4.79
CA LEU A 49 -5.36 -9.71 -5.30
C LEU A 49 -5.78 -9.35 -6.72
N LEU A 50 -5.93 -8.06 -7.01
CA LEU A 50 -6.22 -7.62 -8.38
C LEU A 50 -5.11 -8.03 -9.34
N SER A 51 -3.86 -7.88 -8.91
CA SER A 51 -2.73 -8.25 -9.76
C SER A 51 -2.68 -9.75 -10.03
N GLN A 52 -3.30 -10.53 -9.16
CA GLN A 52 -3.36 -11.98 -9.30
C GLN A 52 -4.60 -12.43 -10.08
N GLY A 53 -5.41 -11.49 -10.54
CA GLY A 53 -6.56 -11.81 -11.37
C GLY A 53 -7.86 -12.07 -10.63
N TYR A 54 -7.91 -11.78 -9.34
CA TYR A 54 -9.13 -12.01 -8.57
C TYR A 54 -10.22 -11.03 -8.99
N SER A 55 -11.47 -11.52 -9.01
CA SER A 55 -12.62 -10.68 -9.29
C SER A 55 -12.96 -9.81 -8.08
N TYR A 56 -13.73 -8.76 -8.31
CA TYR A 56 -14.19 -7.90 -7.22
C TYR A 56 -14.92 -8.70 -6.15
N LYS A 57 -15.77 -9.64 -6.58
CA LYS A 57 -16.53 -10.45 -5.65
C LYS A 57 -15.61 -11.26 -4.75
N LYS A 58 -14.60 -11.89 -5.33
CA LYS A 58 -13.67 -12.70 -4.56
C LYS A 58 -12.86 -11.84 -3.59
N ILE A 59 -12.48 -10.65 -4.03
CA ILE A 59 -11.72 -9.74 -3.17
C ILE A 59 -12.55 -9.35 -1.96
N MET A 60 -13.83 -9.03 -2.16
CA MET A 60 -14.70 -8.65 -1.05
C MET A 60 -14.94 -9.80 -0.07
N GLU A 61 -14.75 -11.03 -0.51
CA GLU A 61 -14.85 -12.17 0.38
C GLU A 61 -13.62 -12.30 1.29
N GLN A 62 -12.51 -11.72 0.90
CA GLN A 62 -11.24 -11.86 1.63
C GLN A 62 -10.79 -10.60 2.33
N VAL A 63 -11.20 -9.45 1.84
CA VAL A 63 -10.78 -8.16 2.37
C VAL A 63 -12.01 -7.32 2.65
N GLU A 64 -12.01 -6.65 3.80
CA GLU A 64 -13.10 -5.74 4.13
C GLU A 64 -12.94 -4.45 3.34
N VAL A 65 -13.48 -4.44 2.13
CA VAL A 65 -13.30 -3.33 1.21
C VAL A 65 -14.54 -3.17 0.36
N SER A 66 -14.88 -1.93 0.03
CA SER A 66 -16.04 -1.65 -0.82
C SER A 66 -15.67 -1.74 -2.28
N THR A 67 -16.68 -1.89 -3.14
CA THR A 67 -16.44 -1.90 -4.58
C THR A 67 -15.85 -0.58 -5.05
N ALA A 68 -16.25 0.53 -4.41
CA ALA A 68 -15.70 1.83 -4.77
C ALA A 68 -14.19 1.87 -4.52
N THR A 69 -13.76 1.32 -3.39
CA THR A 69 -12.34 1.30 -3.07
C THR A 69 -11.59 0.37 -4.02
N ILE A 70 -12.16 -0.80 -4.33
CA ILE A 70 -11.53 -1.71 -5.29
C ILE A 70 -11.36 -1.02 -6.64
N GLY A 71 -12.39 -0.30 -7.09
CA GLY A 71 -12.33 0.43 -8.35
C GLY A 71 -11.23 1.47 -8.36
N ARG A 72 -11.09 2.19 -7.26
CA ARG A 72 -10.04 3.21 -7.16
C ARG A 72 -8.65 2.57 -7.17
N VAL A 73 -8.48 1.48 -6.43
CA VAL A 73 -7.19 0.77 -6.41
C VAL A 73 -6.88 0.21 -7.79
N SER A 74 -7.88 -0.36 -8.46
CA SER A 74 -7.71 -0.89 -9.81
C SER A 74 -7.25 0.19 -10.76
N LYS A 75 -7.84 1.39 -10.66
CA LYS A 75 -7.44 2.50 -11.51
C LYS A 75 -5.99 2.90 -11.26
N CYS A 76 -5.59 2.97 -10.00
CA CYS A 76 -4.20 3.30 -9.67
C CYS A 76 -3.24 2.21 -10.13
N LEU A 77 -3.65 0.95 -10.00
CA LEU A 77 -2.81 -0.17 -10.41
C LEU A 77 -2.57 -0.16 -11.92
N ASN A 78 -3.59 0.15 -12.68
CA ASN A 78 -3.52 0.08 -14.14
C ASN A 78 -3.08 1.37 -14.80
N TYR A 79 -3.39 2.52 -14.21
CA TYR A 79 -3.16 3.82 -14.84
C TYR A 79 -2.45 4.81 -13.93
N GLY A 80 -1.94 4.36 -12.79
CA GLY A 80 -1.27 5.26 -11.86
C GLY A 80 0.20 5.44 -12.17
N THR A 81 0.96 5.75 -11.14
CA THR A 81 2.39 6.05 -11.29
C THR A 81 3.27 4.81 -11.43
N GLY A 82 2.71 3.63 -11.26
CA GLY A 82 3.48 2.40 -11.30
C GLY A 82 3.99 1.95 -9.94
N GLY A 83 3.67 2.68 -8.89
CA GLY A 83 4.14 2.34 -7.55
C GLY A 83 3.65 0.98 -7.07
N TYR A 84 2.36 0.71 -7.25
CA TYR A 84 1.82 -0.59 -6.86
C TYR A 84 2.54 -1.73 -7.58
N GLN A 85 2.67 -1.59 -8.90
CA GLN A 85 3.28 -2.66 -9.69
C GLN A 85 4.72 -2.92 -9.29
N SER A 86 5.46 -1.87 -9.02
CA SER A 86 6.85 -1.96 -8.61
C SER A 86 6.98 -2.68 -7.27
N VAL A 87 6.19 -2.26 -6.29
CA VAL A 87 6.27 -2.83 -4.95
C VAL A 87 5.76 -4.26 -4.92
N ILE A 88 4.65 -4.53 -5.62
CA ILE A 88 4.10 -5.88 -5.67
C ILE A 88 5.08 -6.82 -6.37
N GLY A 89 5.73 -6.35 -7.41
CA GLY A 89 6.73 -7.14 -8.10
C GLY A 89 7.86 -7.56 -7.18
N LYS A 90 8.34 -6.64 -6.36
CA LYS A 90 9.39 -6.96 -5.40
C LYS A 90 8.91 -7.94 -4.35
N LEU A 91 7.68 -7.77 -3.90
CA LEU A 91 7.10 -8.67 -2.90
C LEU A 91 7.01 -10.09 -3.44
N GLU A 92 6.56 -10.22 -4.68
CA GLU A 92 6.39 -11.52 -5.30
C GLU A 92 7.72 -12.16 -5.69
N ALA A 93 8.74 -11.39 -5.88
CA ALA A 93 10.06 -11.91 -6.17
C ALA A 93 10.68 -12.56 -4.94
N GLY A 94 9.98 -12.55 -3.88
CA GLY A 94 10.35 -13.27 -2.68
C GLY A 94 11.34 -12.55 -1.88
N GLU A 95 11.23 -11.71 -2.10
CA GLU A 95 11.94 -11.32 -1.38
C GLU A 95 11.76 -11.45 -0.22
N GLU A 96 11.45 -12.01 -0.04
CA GLU A 96 11.31 -12.25 0.98
C GLU A 96 12.29 -12.44 1.60
N THR A 97 12.77 -12.17 1.68
CA THR A 97 13.67 -12.31 2.24
C THR A 97 13.85 -12.46 3.16
N PRO A 98 14.20 -12.62 3.62
CA PRO A 98 14.56 -12.90 4.74
C PRO A 98 15.01 -12.29 5.52
#